data_71aad85bc678f05258c3fa19b7d69601
#
_entry.id   71aad85bc678f05258c3fa19b7d69601
#
_cell.length_a   1.000
_cell.length_b   1.000
_cell.length_c   1.000
_cell.angle_alpha   90.00
_cell.angle_beta   90.00
_cell.angle_gamma   90.00
#
_symmetry.space_group_name_H-M   'P 1'
#
loop_
_entity.id
_entity.type
_entity.pdbx_description
1 polymer ?
#
loop_
_entity_poly.entity_id
_entity_poly.type
_entity_poly.pdbx_seq_one_letter_code
_entity_poly.pdbx_strand_id
1 'polypeptide(L)'
;MGFFKKLFQGQQISEEEQRRRMGGNASLRETADRQKPVREMSEEEKLHYWARGREISDIRERMKRMEELAEAGFDAAYVSLIDGYFDLAEETHTEIAFDKVEYWARKAAQAGLPAGHTHLGMLYASPKYGEVDLENAAAEYLLAIEGGDESAVRLLGDFWNHEIHIPDRSEEENAEYTAAFRQMLTETLEPEIERLRAENEEKTFVAFGLLYYYGIYFKQDLDKAKEYFVKLDEIGNSLGRRMLANPVLEDDEE
;
A
#
# COMPACT_ATOMS: atom_id res chain seq x y z
N MET A 1 -12.32 -6.21 2.02
CA MET A 1 -12.34 -7.28 3.06
C MET A 1 -11.84 -8.67 2.61
N GLY A 2 -11.35 -8.88 1.39
CA GLY A 2 -10.96 -10.21 0.89
C GLY A 2 -9.48 -10.50 0.75
N PHE A 3 -8.63 -9.50 0.68
CA PHE A 3 -7.23 -9.68 0.27
C PHE A 3 -6.31 -10.07 1.43
N PHE A 4 -6.45 -9.45 2.59
CA PHE A 4 -5.66 -9.79 3.78
C PHE A 4 -5.94 -11.20 4.33
N LYS A 5 -7.15 -11.73 4.10
CA LYS A 5 -7.52 -13.09 4.54
C LYS A 5 -6.78 -14.21 3.80
N LYS A 6 -6.27 -13.96 2.59
CA LYS A 6 -5.53 -14.96 1.78
C LYS A 6 -4.03 -15.05 2.09
N LEU A 7 -3.41 -13.99 2.58
CA LEU A 7 -1.97 -13.97 2.90
C LEU A 7 -1.62 -14.76 4.17
N PHE A 8 -2.60 -15.04 5.04
CA PHE A 8 -2.39 -15.73 6.32
C PHE A 8 -3.07 -17.11 6.42
N GLN A 9 -3.58 -17.68 5.32
CA GLN A 9 -4.20 -19.01 5.30
C GLN A 9 -3.21 -20.20 5.13
N GLY A 10 -1.94 -19.97 5.26
CA GLY A 10 -0.90 -21.01 5.11
C GLY A 10 -0.26 -21.44 6.42
N GLN A 11 -0.99 -21.98 7.36
CA GLN A 11 -0.61 -23.03 8.32
C GLN A 11 -1.68 -23.13 9.42
N GLN A 12 -2.59 -24.07 9.26
CA GLN A 12 -3.42 -24.51 10.40
C GLN A 12 -2.50 -25.27 11.37
N ILE A 13 -2.07 -24.56 12.42
CA ILE A 13 -1.43 -25.18 13.58
C ILE A 13 -2.53 -25.97 14.30
N SER A 14 -2.28 -27.24 14.63
CA SER A 14 -3.27 -28.09 15.32
C SER A 14 -3.66 -27.50 16.68
N GLU A 15 -4.92 -27.72 17.11
CA GLU A 15 -5.41 -27.23 18.43
C GLU A 15 -4.53 -27.71 19.58
N GLU A 16 -3.86 -28.85 19.45
CA GLU A 16 -2.97 -29.42 20.44
C GLU A 16 -1.64 -28.64 20.52
N GLU A 17 -1.16 -28.13 19.40
CA GLU A 17 0.03 -27.27 19.35
C GLU A 17 -0.26 -25.85 19.85
N GLN A 18 -1.48 -25.33 19.63
CA GLN A 18 -1.97 -24.10 20.25
C GLN A 18 -2.07 -24.24 21.78
N ARG A 19 -2.58 -25.37 22.28
CA ARG A 19 -2.67 -25.65 23.73
C ARG A 19 -1.29 -25.81 24.36
N ARG A 20 -0.30 -26.43 23.69
CA ARG A 20 1.09 -26.51 24.20
C ARG A 20 1.75 -25.13 24.27
N ARG A 21 1.49 -24.26 23.31
CA ARG A 21 1.99 -22.86 23.34
C ARG A 21 1.31 -22.02 24.42
N MET A 22 0.04 -22.27 24.73
CA MET A 22 -0.69 -21.59 25.81
C MET A 22 -0.44 -22.16 27.21
N GLY A 23 -0.03 -23.43 27.35
CA GLY A 23 0.23 -24.08 28.64
C GLY A 23 1.56 -23.73 29.30
N GLY A 24 2.47 -23.05 28.62
CA GLY A 24 3.78 -22.60 29.13
C GLY A 24 3.75 -21.31 29.99
N ASN A 25 2.59 -20.72 30.19
CA ASN A 25 2.43 -19.31 30.58
C ASN A 25 2.21 -19.02 32.07
N ALA A 26 2.49 -19.96 33.00
CA ALA A 26 2.41 -19.64 34.41
C ALA A 26 3.61 -18.80 34.91
N SER A 27 4.79 -18.87 34.25
CA SER A 27 5.97 -18.09 34.64
C SER A 27 6.04 -16.68 33.99
N LEU A 28 5.21 -16.42 32.98
CA LEU A 28 5.22 -15.12 32.29
C LEU A 28 4.39 -14.03 33.00
N ARG A 29 3.60 -14.39 34.01
CA ARG A 29 2.83 -13.41 34.80
C ARG A 29 3.69 -12.65 35.82
N GLU A 30 4.83 -13.20 36.25
CA GLU A 30 5.74 -12.55 37.21
C GLU A 30 6.78 -11.61 36.56
N THR A 31 6.94 -11.65 35.23
CA THR A 31 7.87 -10.77 34.51
C THR A 31 7.22 -9.53 33.89
N ALA A 32 5.91 -9.34 34.08
CA ALA A 32 5.14 -8.23 33.53
C ALA A 32 5.57 -6.82 34.04
N ASP A 33 6.29 -6.75 35.15
CA ASP A 33 6.66 -5.50 35.83
C ASP A 33 7.95 -4.83 35.32
N ARG A 34 8.65 -5.42 34.33
CA ARG A 34 9.81 -4.78 33.68
C ARG A 34 9.85 -5.08 32.19
N GLN A 35 8.84 -4.61 31.48
CA GLN A 35 8.89 -4.70 30.02
C GLN A 35 9.96 -3.74 29.51
N LYS A 36 10.94 -4.29 28.78
CA LYS A 36 11.98 -3.52 28.07
C LYS A 36 11.32 -2.45 27.20
N PRO A 37 11.78 -1.19 27.21
CA PRO A 37 11.24 -0.16 26.34
C PRO A 37 11.26 -0.61 24.87
N VAL A 38 10.22 -0.35 24.11
CA VAL A 38 10.07 -0.82 22.73
C VAL A 38 11.27 -0.40 21.85
N ARG A 39 11.80 0.81 22.06
CA ARG A 39 13.00 1.32 21.36
C ARG A 39 14.28 0.49 21.59
N GLU A 40 14.31 -0.31 22.65
CA GLU A 40 15.46 -1.16 23.03
C GLU A 40 15.25 -2.63 22.62
N MET A 41 14.07 -2.97 22.10
CA MET A 41 13.73 -4.30 21.61
C MET A 41 14.48 -4.61 20.31
N SER A 42 14.88 -5.88 20.14
CA SER A 42 15.32 -6.39 18.84
C SER A 42 14.14 -6.44 17.86
N GLU A 43 14.41 -6.58 16.57
CA GLU A 43 13.35 -6.70 15.56
C GLU A 43 12.44 -7.92 15.81
N GLU A 44 12.99 -9.02 16.27
CA GLU A 44 12.22 -10.22 16.65
C GLU A 44 11.31 -9.94 17.87
N GLU A 45 11.81 -9.23 18.88
CA GLU A 45 11.02 -8.82 20.04
C GLU A 45 9.91 -7.84 19.63
N LYS A 46 10.19 -6.88 18.75
CA LYS A 46 9.20 -5.96 18.18
C LYS A 46 8.13 -6.70 17.38
N LEU A 47 8.52 -7.67 16.56
CA LEU A 47 7.60 -8.51 15.80
C LEU A 47 6.64 -9.27 16.71
N HIS A 48 7.15 -9.88 17.77
CA HIS A 48 6.31 -10.57 18.78
C HIS A 48 5.41 -9.59 19.54
N TYR A 49 5.92 -8.41 19.86
CA TYR A 49 5.15 -7.38 20.56
C TYR A 49 4.02 -6.85 19.67
N TRP A 50 4.30 -6.60 18.39
CA TRP A 50 3.32 -6.22 17.37
C TRP A 50 2.24 -7.29 17.18
N ALA A 51 2.63 -8.55 16.97
CA ALA A 51 1.69 -9.65 16.76
C ALA A 51 0.69 -9.78 17.92
N ARG A 52 1.17 -9.72 19.16
CA ARG A 52 0.31 -9.71 20.36
C ARG A 52 -0.52 -8.43 20.49
N GLY A 53 0.01 -7.31 20.01
CA GLY A 53 -0.71 -6.03 19.97
C GLY A 53 -1.96 -6.10 19.13
N ARG A 54 -1.93 -6.81 18.00
CA ARG A 54 -3.07 -6.99 17.10
C ARG A 54 -4.23 -7.78 17.71
N GLU A 55 -3.97 -8.58 18.73
CA GLU A 55 -4.97 -9.39 19.43
C GLU A 55 -5.70 -8.60 20.55
N ILE A 56 -5.25 -7.37 20.84
CA ILE A 56 -5.87 -6.52 21.85
C ILE A 56 -7.23 -6.06 21.32
N SER A 57 -8.29 -6.38 22.08
CA SER A 57 -9.67 -6.01 21.73
C SER A 57 -9.96 -4.53 21.95
N ASP A 58 -9.35 -3.90 22.96
CA ASP A 58 -9.47 -2.46 23.18
C ASP A 58 -8.67 -1.70 22.13
N ILE A 59 -9.37 -0.97 21.27
CA ILE A 59 -8.77 -0.24 20.13
C ILE A 59 -7.77 0.81 20.59
N ARG A 60 -8.02 1.50 21.72
CA ARG A 60 -7.15 2.56 22.22
C ARG A 60 -5.83 2.01 22.73
N GLU A 61 -5.88 0.90 23.46
CA GLU A 61 -4.69 0.20 23.95
C GLU A 61 -3.89 -0.38 22.77
N ARG A 62 -4.58 -0.98 21.81
CA ARG A 62 -3.96 -1.49 20.57
C ARG A 62 -3.25 -0.38 19.81
N MET A 63 -3.91 0.75 19.57
CA MET A 63 -3.34 1.88 18.83
C MET A 63 -2.12 2.46 19.55
N LYS A 64 -2.19 2.64 20.88
CA LYS A 64 -1.05 3.10 21.68
C LYS A 64 0.16 2.19 21.51
N ARG A 65 -0.03 0.88 21.51
CA ARG A 65 1.06 -0.09 21.29
C ARG A 65 1.65 0.01 19.88
N MET A 66 0.81 0.21 18.89
CA MET A 66 1.28 0.42 17.51
C MET A 66 2.04 1.74 17.36
N GLU A 67 1.61 2.81 18.05
CA GLU A 67 2.34 4.08 18.10
C GLU A 67 3.76 3.91 18.68
N GLU A 68 3.89 3.22 19.81
CA GLU A 68 5.19 2.93 20.44
C GLU A 68 6.14 2.15 19.50
N LEU A 69 5.60 1.21 18.73
CA LEU A 69 6.35 0.42 17.74
C LEU A 69 6.76 1.28 16.52
N ALA A 70 5.84 2.08 16.00
CA ALA A 70 6.11 2.96 14.85
C ALA A 70 7.16 4.03 15.21
N GLU A 71 7.07 4.62 16.41
CA GLU A 71 8.07 5.56 16.92
C GLU A 71 9.45 4.90 17.13
N ALA A 72 9.48 3.59 17.36
CA ALA A 72 10.70 2.79 17.44
C ALA A 72 11.18 2.29 16.05
N GLY A 73 10.57 2.77 14.95
CA GLY A 73 10.96 2.45 13.58
C GLY A 73 10.56 1.04 13.12
N PHE A 74 9.47 0.47 13.67
CA PHE A 74 8.98 -0.83 13.22
C PHE A 74 7.94 -0.67 12.11
N ASP A 75 8.33 -0.98 10.88
CA ASP A 75 7.58 -0.68 9.65
C ASP A 75 6.15 -1.22 9.63
N ALA A 76 5.94 -2.46 10.08
CA ALA A 76 4.61 -3.06 10.11
C ALA A 76 3.61 -2.31 11.03
N ALA A 77 4.11 -1.53 11.98
CA ALA A 77 3.26 -0.74 12.88
C ALA A 77 2.67 0.48 12.18
N TYR A 78 3.37 1.08 11.20
CA TYR A 78 2.83 2.21 10.43
C TYR A 78 1.54 1.81 9.69
N VAL A 79 1.58 0.71 8.96
CA VAL A 79 0.39 0.20 8.23
C VAL A 79 -0.73 -0.14 9.20
N SER A 80 -0.40 -0.81 10.33
CA SER A 80 -1.40 -1.15 11.36
C SER A 80 -2.05 0.09 11.98
N LEU A 81 -1.32 1.19 12.13
CA LEU A 81 -1.85 2.47 12.62
C LEU A 81 -2.77 3.12 11.60
N ILE A 82 -2.34 3.18 10.35
CA ILE A 82 -3.13 3.77 9.27
C ILE A 82 -4.47 3.03 9.16
N ASP A 83 -4.44 1.69 9.04
CA ASP A 83 -5.64 0.86 8.96
C ASP A 83 -6.54 1.04 10.20
N GLY A 84 -5.95 1.02 11.39
CA GLY A 84 -6.70 1.16 12.64
C GLY A 84 -7.34 2.54 12.81
N TYR A 85 -6.67 3.61 12.36
CA TYR A 85 -7.28 4.95 12.38
C TYR A 85 -8.28 5.14 11.25
N PHE A 86 -8.14 4.49 10.11
CA PHE A 86 -9.18 4.43 9.09
C PHE A 86 -10.45 3.77 9.64
N ASP A 87 -10.32 2.58 10.25
CA ASP A 87 -11.46 1.88 10.87
C ASP A 87 -12.14 2.77 11.92
N LEU A 88 -11.36 3.41 12.78
CA LEU A 88 -11.89 4.31 13.80
C LEU A 88 -12.59 5.53 13.20
N ALA A 89 -12.05 6.10 12.13
CA ALA A 89 -12.64 7.23 11.43
C ALA A 89 -13.96 6.85 10.76
N GLU A 90 -14.03 5.64 10.18
CA GLU A 90 -15.26 5.08 9.62
C GLU A 90 -16.35 4.87 10.66
N GLU A 91 -15.97 4.37 11.86
CA GLU A 91 -16.92 4.13 12.94
C GLU A 91 -17.39 5.41 13.62
N THR A 92 -16.49 6.37 13.81
CA THR A 92 -16.78 7.55 14.65
C THR A 92 -17.14 8.81 13.85
N HIS A 93 -16.82 8.84 12.56
CA HIS A 93 -16.95 10.01 11.68
C HIS A 93 -16.29 11.27 12.23
N THR A 94 -15.16 11.12 12.94
CA THR A 94 -14.43 12.22 13.56
C THR A 94 -13.26 12.69 12.71
N GLU A 95 -13.13 14.00 12.52
CA GLU A 95 -11.98 14.63 11.83
C GLU A 95 -10.64 14.23 12.46
N ILE A 96 -10.59 14.14 13.81
CA ILE A 96 -9.37 13.79 14.54
C ILE A 96 -8.79 12.43 14.11
N ALA A 97 -9.64 11.47 13.75
CA ALA A 97 -9.17 10.17 13.29
C ALA A 97 -8.54 10.27 11.89
N PHE A 98 -9.07 11.12 11.01
CA PHE A 98 -8.50 11.36 9.68
C PHE A 98 -7.15 12.11 9.75
N ASP A 99 -7.01 13.10 10.65
CA ASP A 99 -5.73 13.76 10.91
C ASP A 99 -4.65 12.75 11.32
N LYS A 100 -5.04 11.74 12.10
CA LYS A 100 -4.13 10.66 12.51
C LYS A 100 -3.77 9.72 11.35
N VAL A 101 -4.72 9.41 10.46
CA VAL A 101 -4.43 8.65 9.24
C VAL A 101 -3.39 9.40 8.41
N GLU A 102 -3.60 10.68 8.13
CA GLU A 102 -2.69 11.48 7.36
C GLU A 102 -1.30 11.56 8.02
N TYR A 103 -1.26 11.81 9.32
CA TYR A 103 -0.01 11.88 10.07
C TYR A 103 0.82 10.60 9.93
N TRP A 104 0.20 9.43 10.12
CA TRP A 104 0.91 8.17 10.06
C TRP A 104 1.23 7.75 8.63
N ALA A 105 0.38 8.07 7.65
CA ALA A 105 0.67 7.86 6.24
C ALA A 105 1.89 8.67 5.78
N ARG A 106 1.98 9.96 6.17
CA ARG A 106 3.16 10.80 5.91
C ARG A 106 4.43 10.24 6.58
N LYS A 107 4.32 9.73 7.80
CA LYS A 107 5.43 9.07 8.50
C LYS A 107 5.89 7.80 7.80
N ALA A 108 4.96 6.98 7.35
CA ALA A 108 5.26 5.77 6.58
C ALA A 108 5.96 6.12 5.25
N ALA A 109 5.44 7.11 4.52
CA ALA A 109 6.05 7.60 3.28
C ALA A 109 7.49 8.13 3.51
N GLN A 110 7.70 8.93 4.57
CA GLN A 110 9.03 9.41 4.96
C GLN A 110 9.99 8.28 5.35
N ALA A 111 9.48 7.19 5.88
CA ALA A 111 10.25 5.97 6.17
C ALA A 111 10.53 5.12 4.90
N GLY A 112 10.07 5.56 3.72
CA GLY A 112 10.26 4.86 2.46
C GLY A 112 9.28 3.69 2.25
N LEU A 113 8.18 3.65 3.00
CA LEU A 113 7.17 2.60 2.87
C LEU A 113 6.14 2.98 1.79
N PRO A 114 6.02 2.21 0.70
CA PRO A 114 5.09 2.50 -0.39
C PRO A 114 3.62 2.64 0.06
N ALA A 115 3.21 1.83 1.05
CA ALA A 115 1.88 1.90 1.64
C ALA A 115 1.52 3.28 2.20
N GLY A 116 2.51 4.07 2.67
CA GLY A 116 2.30 5.44 3.10
C GLY A 116 1.80 6.33 1.96
N HIS A 117 2.43 6.22 0.80
CA HIS A 117 2.04 6.93 -0.41
C HIS A 117 0.66 6.47 -0.91
N THR A 118 0.37 5.17 -0.90
CA THR A 118 -0.96 4.64 -1.27
C THR A 118 -2.07 5.27 -0.42
N HIS A 119 -1.88 5.35 0.89
CA HIS A 119 -2.89 5.90 1.79
C HIS A 119 -3.03 7.43 1.66
N LEU A 120 -1.93 8.16 1.41
CA LEU A 120 -2.00 9.59 1.08
C LEU A 120 -2.81 9.81 -0.19
N GLY A 121 -2.57 9.04 -1.24
CA GLY A 121 -3.36 9.09 -2.46
C GLY A 121 -4.84 8.83 -2.22
N MET A 122 -5.19 7.85 -1.36
CA MET A 122 -6.58 7.59 -0.98
C MET A 122 -7.23 8.75 -0.22
N LEU A 123 -6.48 9.43 0.65
CA LEU A 123 -6.97 10.62 1.36
C LEU A 123 -7.26 11.75 0.38
N TYR A 124 -6.34 12.06 -0.52
CA TYR A 124 -6.53 13.10 -1.54
C TYR A 124 -7.65 12.79 -2.54
N ALA A 125 -7.89 11.51 -2.85
CA ALA A 125 -8.89 11.09 -3.82
C ALA A 125 -10.33 11.15 -3.30
N SER A 126 -10.55 11.27 -2.00
CA SER A 126 -11.88 11.07 -1.42
C SER A 126 -12.44 12.32 -0.75
N PRO A 127 -13.66 12.77 -1.15
CA PRO A 127 -14.33 13.92 -0.51
C PRO A 127 -14.69 13.65 0.96
N LYS A 128 -14.59 12.41 1.40
CA LYS A 128 -14.88 12.00 2.78
C LYS A 128 -13.80 12.50 3.76
N TYR A 129 -12.59 12.73 3.24
CA TYR A 129 -11.41 13.04 4.06
C TYR A 129 -10.93 14.49 3.92
N GLY A 130 -11.62 15.29 3.11
CA GLY A 130 -11.28 16.69 2.89
C GLY A 130 -11.64 17.18 1.50
N GLU A 131 -10.94 18.19 1.03
CA GLU A 131 -11.03 18.64 -0.35
C GLU A 131 -10.36 17.62 -1.28
N VAL A 132 -11.06 17.28 -2.36
CA VAL A 132 -10.54 16.31 -3.33
C VAL A 132 -9.43 16.94 -4.15
N ASP A 133 -8.28 16.31 -4.15
CA ASP A 133 -7.08 16.70 -4.89
C ASP A 133 -6.57 15.52 -5.72
N LEU A 134 -7.12 15.38 -6.93
CA LEU A 134 -6.82 14.24 -7.80
C LEU A 134 -5.40 14.30 -8.38
N GLU A 135 -4.80 15.48 -8.48
CA GLU A 135 -3.42 15.65 -8.93
C GLU A 135 -2.46 15.07 -7.89
N ASN A 136 -2.58 15.50 -6.63
CA ASN A 136 -1.78 14.92 -5.56
C ASN A 136 -2.07 13.44 -5.35
N ALA A 137 -3.32 13.00 -5.48
CA ALA A 137 -3.66 11.58 -5.41
C ALA A 137 -2.91 10.75 -6.45
N ALA A 138 -2.90 11.18 -7.72
CA ALA A 138 -2.21 10.49 -8.80
C ALA A 138 -0.69 10.46 -8.60
N ALA A 139 -0.10 11.57 -8.15
CA ALA A 139 1.33 11.64 -7.85
C ALA A 139 1.73 10.67 -6.72
N GLU A 140 0.96 10.63 -5.63
CA GLU A 140 1.20 9.73 -4.52
C GLU A 140 1.04 8.25 -4.93
N TYR A 141 0.06 7.91 -5.76
CA TYR A 141 -0.06 6.56 -6.29
C TYR A 141 1.13 6.16 -7.15
N LEU A 142 1.67 7.06 -7.98
CA LEU A 142 2.87 6.76 -8.77
C LEU A 142 4.09 6.49 -7.87
N LEU A 143 4.29 7.30 -6.81
CA LEU A 143 5.35 7.07 -5.83
C LEU A 143 5.21 5.71 -5.11
N ALA A 144 3.98 5.30 -4.81
CA ALA A 144 3.72 3.97 -4.25
C ALA A 144 4.04 2.84 -5.25
N ILE A 145 3.72 3.04 -6.53
CA ILE A 145 4.03 2.08 -7.61
C ILE A 145 5.54 1.91 -7.77
N GLU A 146 6.32 2.98 -7.71
CA GLU A 146 7.79 2.93 -7.72
C GLU A 146 8.36 2.06 -6.61
N GLY A 147 7.71 2.05 -5.46
CA GLY A 147 8.04 1.20 -4.33
C GLY A 147 7.48 -0.23 -4.42
N GLY A 148 6.76 -0.56 -5.49
CA GLY A 148 6.20 -1.89 -5.73
C GLY A 148 4.84 -2.17 -5.06
N ASP A 149 4.09 -1.15 -4.65
CA ASP A 149 2.73 -1.34 -4.13
C ASP A 149 1.72 -1.52 -5.29
N GLU A 150 1.34 -2.78 -5.52
CA GLU A 150 0.36 -3.12 -6.56
C GLU A 150 -1.07 -2.62 -6.27
N SER A 151 -1.38 -2.27 -5.02
CA SER A 151 -2.68 -1.67 -4.67
C SER A 151 -2.81 -0.29 -5.31
N ALA A 152 -1.70 0.46 -5.34
CA ALA A 152 -1.63 1.78 -5.96
C ALA A 152 -1.81 1.71 -7.48
N VAL A 153 -1.32 0.63 -8.12
CA VAL A 153 -1.54 0.41 -9.57
C VAL A 153 -3.02 0.34 -9.89
N ARG A 154 -3.78 -0.43 -9.09
CA ARG A 154 -5.23 -0.53 -9.27
C ARG A 154 -5.92 0.82 -9.07
N LEU A 155 -5.55 1.55 -8.02
CA LEU A 155 -6.15 2.85 -7.70
C LEU A 155 -5.85 3.90 -8.78
N LEU A 156 -4.61 3.97 -9.27
CA LEU A 156 -4.26 4.84 -10.38
C LEU A 156 -4.94 4.40 -11.69
N GLY A 157 -5.06 3.09 -11.90
CA GLY A 157 -5.77 2.51 -13.05
C GLY A 157 -7.26 2.86 -13.03
N ASP A 158 -7.89 2.86 -11.87
CA ASP A 158 -9.28 3.30 -11.71
C ASP A 158 -9.43 4.79 -12.12
N PHE A 159 -8.45 5.65 -11.79
CA PHE A 159 -8.44 7.04 -12.27
C PHE A 159 -8.22 7.13 -13.78
N TRP A 160 -7.22 6.41 -14.30
CA TRP A 160 -6.85 6.45 -15.71
C TRP A 160 -7.96 5.99 -16.63
N ASN A 161 -8.73 4.98 -16.19
CA ASN A 161 -9.83 4.41 -16.95
C ASN A 161 -11.19 5.01 -16.59
N HIS A 162 -11.22 6.01 -15.71
CA HIS A 162 -12.47 6.64 -15.30
C HIS A 162 -13.11 7.41 -16.45
N GLU A 163 -14.34 7.04 -16.79
CA GLU A 163 -15.18 7.79 -17.74
C GLU A 163 -16.08 8.74 -16.96
N ILE A 164 -15.94 10.03 -17.22
CA ILE A 164 -16.76 11.06 -16.56
C ILE A 164 -18.15 11.05 -17.18
N HIS A 165 -19.13 10.79 -16.34
CA HIS A 165 -20.55 10.86 -16.71
C HIS A 165 -21.26 11.92 -15.87
N ILE A 166 -21.58 13.04 -16.50
CA ILE A 166 -22.35 14.13 -15.87
C ILE A 166 -23.80 13.99 -16.34
N PRO A 167 -24.76 13.82 -15.41
CA PRO A 167 -26.18 13.80 -15.76
C PRO A 167 -26.59 15.06 -16.57
N ASP A 168 -27.51 14.87 -17.52
CA ASP A 168 -28.04 15.93 -18.39
C ASP A 168 -27.06 16.52 -19.41
N ARG A 169 -25.87 15.91 -19.59
CA ARG A 169 -24.93 16.24 -20.68
C ARG A 169 -24.95 15.18 -21.77
N SER A 170 -24.54 15.58 -22.97
CA SER A 170 -24.40 14.67 -24.11
C SER A 170 -23.23 13.71 -23.91
N GLU A 171 -23.21 12.59 -24.67
CA GLU A 171 -22.08 11.66 -24.68
C GLU A 171 -20.80 12.37 -25.19
N GLU A 172 -20.91 13.29 -26.14
CA GLU A 172 -19.80 14.07 -26.68
C GLU A 172 -19.19 14.99 -25.61
N GLU A 173 -20.02 15.74 -24.87
CA GLU A 173 -19.56 16.57 -23.75
C GLU A 173 -18.89 15.71 -22.64
N ASN A 174 -19.45 14.56 -22.28
CA ASN A 174 -18.86 13.66 -21.30
C ASN A 174 -17.51 13.10 -21.78
N ALA A 175 -17.36 12.80 -23.07
CA ALA A 175 -16.10 12.38 -23.65
C ALA A 175 -15.04 13.50 -23.60
N GLU A 176 -15.42 14.77 -23.82
CA GLU A 176 -14.52 15.92 -23.66
C GLU A 176 -14.04 16.08 -22.22
N TYR A 177 -14.93 15.93 -21.23
CA TYR A 177 -14.53 15.96 -19.80
C TYR A 177 -13.59 14.81 -19.45
N THR A 178 -13.87 13.60 -19.94
CA THR A 178 -13.00 12.45 -19.75
C THR A 178 -11.61 12.67 -20.38
N ALA A 179 -11.57 13.23 -21.56
CA ALA A 179 -10.31 13.58 -22.23
C ALA A 179 -9.52 14.63 -21.45
N ALA A 180 -10.19 15.70 -20.98
CA ALA A 180 -9.57 16.75 -20.18
C ALA A 180 -9.02 16.20 -18.84
N PHE A 181 -9.76 15.33 -18.18
CA PHE A 181 -9.30 14.66 -16.96
C PHE A 181 -8.07 13.80 -17.21
N ARG A 182 -8.07 13.00 -18.27
CA ARG A 182 -6.90 12.19 -18.65
C ARG A 182 -5.70 13.03 -19.04
N GLN A 183 -5.92 14.18 -19.66
CA GLN A 183 -4.86 15.14 -19.95
C GLN A 183 -4.26 15.70 -18.67
N MET A 184 -5.08 16.11 -17.70
CA MET A 184 -4.62 16.57 -16.38
C MET A 184 -3.77 15.50 -15.69
N LEU A 185 -4.22 14.24 -15.66
CA LEU A 185 -3.42 13.13 -15.11
C LEU A 185 -2.09 12.96 -15.84
N THR A 186 -2.07 13.07 -17.17
CA THR A 186 -0.85 12.98 -17.97
C THR A 186 0.14 14.08 -17.58
N GLU A 187 -0.33 15.33 -17.52
CA GLU A 187 0.50 16.48 -17.14
C GLU A 187 1.03 16.38 -15.72
N THR A 188 0.23 15.85 -14.80
CA THR A 188 0.64 15.60 -13.42
C THR A 188 1.73 14.54 -13.29
N LEU A 189 1.61 13.44 -14.04
CA LEU A 189 2.54 12.31 -13.96
C LEU A 189 3.82 12.52 -14.79
N GLU A 190 3.78 13.36 -15.83
CA GLU A 190 4.89 13.56 -16.76
C GLU A 190 6.24 13.86 -16.10
N PRO A 191 6.35 14.79 -15.10
CA PRO A 191 7.62 15.09 -14.46
C PRO A 191 8.26 13.87 -13.78
N GLU A 192 7.46 13.05 -13.11
CA GLU A 192 7.93 11.85 -12.43
C GLU A 192 8.29 10.74 -13.43
N ILE A 193 7.52 10.58 -14.50
CA ILE A 193 7.83 9.64 -15.59
C ILE A 193 9.16 10.01 -16.26
N GLU A 194 9.43 11.30 -16.50
CA GLU A 194 10.71 11.75 -17.05
C GLU A 194 11.87 11.55 -16.07
N ARG A 195 11.64 11.80 -14.77
CA ARG A 195 12.62 11.50 -13.72
C ARG A 195 12.97 10.01 -13.72
N LEU A 196 11.98 9.13 -13.66
CA LEU A 196 12.17 7.67 -13.67
C LEU A 196 12.93 7.20 -14.94
N ARG A 197 12.59 7.79 -16.11
CA ARG A 197 13.27 7.48 -17.36
C ARG A 197 14.75 7.85 -17.32
N ALA A 198 15.09 8.96 -16.68
CA ALA A 198 16.45 9.43 -16.54
C ALA A 198 17.26 8.60 -15.53
N GLU A 199 16.66 8.16 -14.45
CA GLU A 199 17.31 7.35 -13.42
C GLU A 199 17.66 5.95 -13.93
N ASN A 200 16.77 5.31 -14.68
CA ASN A 200 16.94 3.95 -15.23
C ASN A 200 17.42 2.92 -14.19
N GLU A 201 16.82 2.98 -13.00
CA GLU A 201 17.13 2.15 -11.85
C GLU A 201 15.98 1.16 -11.54
N GLU A 202 16.12 0.42 -10.44
CA GLU A 202 15.12 -0.56 -9.98
C GLU A 202 13.70 0.03 -9.94
N LYS A 203 13.54 1.23 -9.39
CA LYS A 203 12.23 1.93 -9.33
C LYS A 203 11.62 2.18 -10.71
N THR A 204 12.46 2.53 -11.68
CA THR A 204 12.06 2.69 -13.09
C THR A 204 11.53 1.38 -13.64
N PHE A 205 12.22 0.28 -13.39
CA PHE A 205 11.82 -1.03 -13.91
C PHE A 205 10.52 -1.50 -13.27
N VAL A 206 10.33 -1.26 -11.95
CA VAL A 206 9.07 -1.53 -11.26
C VAL A 206 7.93 -0.72 -11.86
N ALA A 207 8.08 0.61 -11.89
CA ALA A 207 7.02 1.50 -12.34
C ALA A 207 6.65 1.23 -13.82
N PHE A 208 7.64 1.21 -14.71
CA PHE A 208 7.36 1.04 -16.14
C PHE A 208 6.86 -0.36 -16.47
N GLY A 209 7.38 -1.39 -15.82
CA GLY A 209 6.86 -2.75 -15.96
C GLY A 209 5.36 -2.80 -15.63
N LEU A 210 4.95 -2.24 -14.52
CA LEU A 210 3.55 -2.22 -14.08
C LEU A 210 2.68 -1.28 -14.97
N LEU A 211 3.16 -0.08 -15.29
CA LEU A 211 2.41 0.87 -16.11
C LEU A 211 2.16 0.33 -17.52
N TYR A 212 3.13 -0.31 -18.17
CA TYR A 212 2.95 -0.97 -19.46
C TYR A 212 2.05 -2.21 -19.34
N TYR A 213 2.18 -2.99 -18.28
CA TYR A 213 1.37 -4.18 -18.08
C TYR A 213 -0.12 -3.86 -17.93
N TYR A 214 -0.46 -2.80 -17.18
CA TYR A 214 -1.85 -2.40 -16.95
C TYR A 214 -2.38 -1.35 -17.94
N GLY A 215 -1.54 -0.80 -18.81
CA GLY A 215 -1.95 0.22 -19.78
C GLY A 215 -2.29 1.56 -19.14
N ILE A 216 -1.57 1.96 -18.06
CA ILE A 216 -1.73 3.23 -17.37
C ILE A 216 -0.66 4.17 -17.85
N TYR A 217 -1.01 5.41 -18.19
CA TYR A 217 -0.14 6.42 -18.81
C TYR A 217 0.40 6.02 -20.19
N PHE A 218 0.91 4.81 -20.33
CA PHE A 218 1.30 4.21 -21.61
C PHE A 218 0.16 3.34 -22.16
N LYS A 219 0.12 3.20 -23.49
CA LYS A 219 -0.70 2.12 -24.08
C LYS A 219 -0.17 0.78 -23.55
N GLN A 220 -1.09 -0.13 -23.18
CA GLN A 220 -0.70 -1.48 -22.76
C GLN A 220 0.23 -2.14 -23.79
N ASP A 221 1.34 -2.65 -23.29
CA ASP A 221 2.39 -3.28 -24.09
C ASP A 221 3.06 -4.37 -23.23
N LEU A 222 2.61 -5.61 -23.42
CA LEU A 222 3.07 -6.73 -22.59
C LEU A 222 4.52 -7.10 -22.88
N ASP A 223 5.01 -6.89 -24.10
CA ASP A 223 6.41 -7.14 -24.47
C ASP A 223 7.34 -6.18 -23.71
N LYS A 224 7.00 -4.88 -23.72
CA LYS A 224 7.75 -3.91 -22.92
C LYS A 224 7.66 -4.17 -21.43
N ALA A 225 6.48 -4.54 -20.92
CA ALA A 225 6.33 -4.93 -19.52
C ALA A 225 7.27 -6.09 -19.18
N LYS A 226 7.31 -7.12 -20.02
CA LYS A 226 8.19 -8.27 -19.89
C LYS A 226 9.67 -7.87 -19.87
N GLU A 227 10.11 -6.97 -20.77
CA GLU A 227 11.48 -6.46 -20.78
C GLU A 227 11.88 -5.83 -19.43
N TYR A 228 10.99 -5.04 -18.80
CA TYR A 228 11.25 -4.45 -17.50
C TYR A 228 11.25 -5.48 -16.38
N PHE A 229 10.34 -6.47 -16.40
CA PHE A 229 10.32 -7.54 -15.41
C PHE A 229 11.54 -8.47 -15.50
N VAL A 230 12.09 -8.69 -16.70
CA VAL A 230 13.38 -9.39 -16.89
C VAL A 230 14.52 -8.63 -16.19
N LYS A 231 14.61 -7.31 -16.42
CA LYS A 231 15.62 -6.48 -15.72
C LYS A 231 15.49 -6.54 -14.20
N LEU A 232 14.23 -6.58 -13.69
CA LEU A 232 13.97 -6.74 -12.25
C LEU A 232 14.43 -8.10 -11.73
N ASP A 233 14.17 -9.18 -12.45
CA ASP A 233 14.61 -10.53 -12.04
C ASP A 233 16.14 -10.65 -12.07
N GLU A 234 16.80 -10.06 -13.08
CA GLU A 234 18.27 -10.03 -13.21
C GLU A 234 18.95 -9.37 -11.99
N ILE A 235 18.34 -8.34 -11.41
CA ILE A 235 18.84 -7.70 -10.17
C ILE A 235 18.35 -8.36 -8.89
N GLY A 236 17.59 -9.47 -9.00
CA GLY A 236 17.11 -10.26 -7.87
C GLY A 236 15.82 -9.77 -7.24
N ASN A 237 15.11 -8.83 -7.87
CA ASN A 237 13.83 -8.32 -7.36
C ASN A 237 12.72 -9.38 -7.49
N SER A 238 12.01 -9.63 -6.39
CA SER A 238 10.96 -10.67 -6.31
C SER A 238 9.73 -10.36 -7.15
N LEU A 239 9.41 -9.08 -7.39
CA LEU A 239 8.31 -8.65 -8.25
C LEU A 239 8.57 -9.11 -9.69
N GLY A 240 9.78 -8.88 -10.23
CA GLY A 240 10.16 -9.29 -11.57
C GLY A 240 9.90 -10.78 -11.79
N ARG A 241 10.45 -11.63 -10.91
CA ARG A 241 10.26 -13.09 -10.97
C ARG A 241 8.78 -13.49 -10.90
N ARG A 242 8.00 -12.88 -10.01
CA ARG A 242 6.58 -13.17 -9.85
C ARG A 242 5.77 -12.77 -11.09
N MET A 243 6.08 -11.61 -11.67
CA MET A 243 5.38 -11.14 -12.87
C MET A 243 5.70 -11.99 -14.09
N LEU A 244 6.96 -12.40 -14.27
CA LEU A 244 7.36 -13.31 -15.36
C LEU A 244 6.72 -14.70 -15.26
N ALA A 245 6.38 -15.16 -14.06
CA ALA A 245 5.63 -16.41 -13.85
C ALA A 245 4.11 -16.27 -14.10
N ASN A 246 3.64 -15.07 -14.51
CA ASN A 246 2.23 -14.87 -14.84
C ASN A 246 1.94 -15.40 -16.26
N PRO A 247 0.96 -16.32 -16.45
CA PRO A 247 0.63 -16.87 -17.76
C PRO A 247 0.31 -15.85 -18.86
N VAL A 248 -0.13 -14.65 -18.47
CA VAL A 248 -0.42 -13.54 -19.43
C VAL A 248 0.86 -13.04 -20.12
N LEU A 249 2.04 -13.30 -19.54
CA LEU A 249 3.35 -12.92 -20.08
C LEU A 249 4.12 -14.15 -20.62
N GLU A 250 3.57 -15.34 -20.51
CA GLU A 250 4.10 -16.52 -21.20
C GLU A 250 3.86 -16.34 -22.70
N ASP A 251 4.91 -16.51 -23.50
CA ASP A 251 4.79 -16.44 -24.95
C ASP A 251 3.87 -17.57 -25.41
N ASP A 252 2.86 -17.25 -26.19
CA ASP A 252 2.20 -18.23 -27.04
C ASP A 252 3.25 -18.72 -28.06
N GLU A 253 4.13 -19.66 -27.65
CA GLU A 253 4.95 -20.40 -28.58
C GLU A 253 4.04 -21.31 -29.42
N GLU A 254 3.51 -20.77 -30.50
CA GLU A 254 3.00 -21.54 -31.64
C GLU A 254 3.90 -21.39 -32.85
#